data_1203a4dbafe48798872092cc12ee1562
#
_entry.id   1203a4dbafe48798872092cc12ee1562
#
_cell.length_a   1.000
_cell.length_b   1.000
_cell.length_c   1.000
_cell.angle_alpha   90.00
_cell.angle_beta   90.00
_cell.angle_gamma   90.00
#
_symmetry.space_group_name_H-M   'P 1'
#
loop_
_entity.id
_entity.type
_entity.pdbx_description
1 polymer ?
#
loop_
_entity_poly.entity_id
_entity_poly.type
_entity_poly.pdbx_seq_one_letter_code
_entity_poly.pdbx_strand_id
1 'polypeptide(L)'
;MRNNNYFNSKGFTLIELLVVIAIIGILSSVVLASLNSARMKARDARRIADFKNVSLALELYYDKYNRYPVSPNYSASGCGVSNSHLVDFESVAQALVNEGFLSQVPKDPGSGCYML
;
A
#
# COMPACT_ATOMS: atom_id res chain seq x y z
N MET A 1 -20.66 45.14 -46.95
CA MET A 1 -19.22 44.82 -46.83
C MET A 1 -19.04 43.64 -45.91
N ARG A 2 -18.64 42.47 -46.43
CA ARG A 2 -18.38 41.27 -45.66
C ARG A 2 -16.90 41.29 -45.27
N ASN A 3 -16.59 41.51 -43.99
CA ASN A 3 -15.25 41.34 -43.48
C ASN A 3 -14.99 39.82 -43.32
N ASN A 4 -14.24 39.24 -44.26
CA ASN A 4 -13.68 37.91 -44.14
C ASN A 4 -12.39 38.01 -43.28
N ASN A 5 -12.49 37.84 -41.98
CA ASN A 5 -11.36 37.58 -41.14
C ASN A 5 -10.90 36.14 -41.39
N TYR A 6 -9.96 35.94 -42.30
CA TYR A 6 -9.24 34.68 -42.44
C TYR A 6 -8.36 34.50 -41.18
N PHE A 7 -8.78 33.68 -40.25
CA PHE A 7 -7.91 33.21 -39.17
C PHE A 7 -6.77 32.43 -39.82
N ASN A 8 -5.58 32.97 -39.75
CA ASN A 8 -4.36 32.33 -40.21
C ASN A 8 -4.04 31.21 -39.24
N SER A 9 -4.65 30.02 -39.41
CA SER A 9 -4.41 28.85 -38.62
C SER A 9 -3.04 28.27 -38.98
N LYS A 10 -2.02 28.58 -38.14
CA LYS A 10 -0.72 27.94 -38.22
C LYS A 10 -0.90 26.49 -37.74
N GLY A 11 -0.80 25.55 -38.66
CA GLY A 11 -0.83 24.13 -38.37
C GLY A 11 0.51 23.65 -37.80
N PHE A 12 0.47 22.59 -36.96
CA PHE A 12 1.66 21.90 -36.47
C PHE A 12 2.36 21.15 -37.61
N THR A 13 3.68 21.15 -37.59
CA THR A 13 4.48 20.34 -38.52
C THR A 13 4.56 18.88 -38.00
N LEU A 14 4.70 17.92 -38.89
CA LEU A 14 4.82 16.51 -38.56
C LEU A 14 6.05 16.25 -37.71
N ILE A 15 7.15 16.97 -37.95
CA ILE A 15 8.40 16.83 -37.21
C ILE A 15 8.27 17.36 -35.78
N GLU A 16 7.54 18.42 -35.50
CA GLU A 16 7.28 18.92 -34.18
C GLU A 16 6.54 17.87 -33.33
N LEU A 17 5.55 17.21 -33.92
CA LEU A 17 4.82 16.14 -33.21
C LEU A 17 5.71 14.93 -32.96
N LEU A 18 6.53 14.53 -33.94
CA LEU A 18 7.40 13.37 -33.85
C LEU A 18 8.46 13.54 -32.77
N VAL A 19 9.08 14.73 -32.67
CA VAL A 19 10.08 15.03 -31.62
C VAL A 19 9.45 15.00 -30.24
N VAL A 20 8.26 15.53 -30.06
CA VAL A 20 7.56 15.52 -28.75
C VAL A 20 7.29 14.11 -28.28
N ILE A 21 6.73 13.24 -29.13
CA ILE A 21 6.45 11.85 -28.74
C ILE A 21 7.74 11.06 -28.46
N ALA A 22 8.85 11.34 -29.17
CA ALA A 22 10.14 10.72 -28.91
C ALA A 22 10.68 11.10 -27.52
N ILE A 23 10.60 12.38 -27.16
CA ILE A 23 11.03 12.86 -25.83
C ILE A 23 10.18 12.24 -24.72
N ILE A 24 8.85 12.23 -24.89
CA ILE A 24 7.93 11.61 -23.92
C ILE A 24 8.25 10.12 -23.75
N GLY A 25 8.54 9.40 -24.83
CA GLY A 25 8.90 7.97 -24.80
C GLY A 25 10.15 7.72 -23.96
N ILE A 26 11.20 8.51 -24.15
CA ILE A 26 12.45 8.40 -23.39
C ILE A 26 12.22 8.73 -21.92
N LEU A 27 11.56 9.82 -21.60
CA LEU A 27 11.29 10.22 -20.22
C LEU A 27 10.40 9.19 -19.49
N SER A 28 9.39 8.66 -20.15
CA SER A 28 8.49 7.66 -19.58
C SER A 28 9.21 6.37 -19.18
N SER A 29 10.21 5.93 -19.93
CA SER A 29 10.94 4.71 -19.64
C SER A 29 11.73 4.80 -18.31
N VAL A 30 12.34 5.95 -18.05
CA VAL A 30 13.10 6.20 -16.81
C VAL A 30 12.17 6.33 -15.60
N VAL A 31 11.04 7.03 -15.78
CA VAL A 31 10.06 7.25 -14.69
C VAL A 31 9.41 5.94 -14.25
N LEU A 32 9.05 5.05 -15.18
CA LEU A 32 8.42 3.77 -14.85
C LEU A 32 9.32 2.86 -14.00
N ALA A 33 10.62 2.80 -14.28
CA ALA A 33 11.58 2.02 -13.50
C ALA A 33 11.71 2.56 -12.06
N SER A 34 11.82 3.88 -11.92
CA SER A 34 11.91 4.54 -10.61
C SER A 34 10.63 4.38 -9.78
N LEU A 35 9.46 4.43 -10.43
CA LEU A 35 8.15 4.32 -9.77
C LEU A 35 7.93 2.95 -9.11
N ASN A 36 8.38 1.88 -9.72
CA ASN A 36 8.27 0.53 -9.14
C ASN A 36 9.08 0.40 -7.85
N SER A 37 10.29 0.91 -7.83
CA SER A 37 11.13 0.95 -6.63
C SER A 37 10.51 1.81 -5.51
N ALA A 38 9.99 2.98 -5.86
CA ALA A 38 9.30 3.85 -4.91
C ALA A 38 8.06 3.19 -4.29
N ARG A 39 7.27 2.48 -5.11
CA ARG A 39 6.08 1.74 -4.62
C ARG A 39 6.46 0.60 -3.66
N MET A 40 7.53 -0.14 -3.92
CA MET A 40 8.01 -1.18 -3.00
C MET A 40 8.42 -0.57 -1.66
N LYS A 41 9.24 0.49 -1.68
CA LYS A 41 9.66 1.20 -0.47
C LYS A 41 8.48 1.77 0.33
N ALA A 42 7.46 2.29 -0.35
CA ALA A 42 6.25 2.81 0.30
C ALA A 42 5.46 1.69 1.01
N ARG A 43 5.34 0.50 0.40
CA ARG A 43 4.70 -0.66 1.04
C ARG A 43 5.48 -1.13 2.26
N ASP A 44 6.80 -1.21 2.18
CA ASP A 44 7.65 -1.63 3.29
C ASP A 44 7.60 -0.62 4.45
N ALA A 45 7.62 0.67 4.14
CA ALA A 45 7.45 1.71 5.16
C ALA A 45 6.10 1.58 5.89
N ARG A 46 5.01 1.27 5.17
CA ARG A 46 3.70 1.02 5.77
C ARG A 46 3.71 -0.22 6.65
N ARG A 47 4.33 -1.33 6.21
CA ARG A 47 4.47 -2.53 7.03
C ARG A 47 5.17 -2.24 8.35
N ILE A 48 6.29 -1.50 8.31
CA ILE A 48 7.03 -1.10 9.51
C ILE A 48 6.16 -0.26 10.44
N ALA A 49 5.39 0.68 9.90
CA ALA A 49 4.48 1.50 10.70
C ALA A 49 3.36 0.66 11.35
N ASP A 50 2.77 -0.28 10.61
CA ASP A 50 1.73 -1.17 11.11
C ASP A 50 2.26 -2.06 12.23
N PHE A 51 3.46 -2.65 12.09
CA PHE A 51 4.08 -3.44 13.14
C PHE A 51 4.40 -2.62 14.41
N LYS A 52 4.87 -1.39 14.27
CA LYS A 52 5.08 -0.50 15.42
C LYS A 52 3.78 -0.21 16.16
N ASN A 53 2.70 0.04 15.44
CA ASN A 53 1.39 0.30 16.04
C ASN A 53 0.86 -0.94 16.77
N VAL A 54 0.99 -2.12 16.19
CA VAL A 54 0.59 -3.38 16.83
C VAL A 54 1.46 -3.70 18.05
N SER A 55 2.78 -3.47 17.96
CA SER A 55 3.68 -3.67 19.09
C SER A 55 3.30 -2.77 20.27
N LEU A 56 3.03 -1.50 20.02
CA LEU A 56 2.57 -0.57 21.05
C LEU A 56 1.22 -1.00 21.65
N ALA A 57 0.29 -1.45 20.82
CA ALA A 57 -1.01 -1.93 21.28
C ALA A 57 -0.89 -3.20 22.13
N LEU A 58 0.06 -4.10 21.81
CA LEU A 58 0.37 -5.28 22.62
C LEU A 58 0.93 -4.92 24.00
N GLU A 59 1.81 -3.92 24.07
CA GLU A 59 2.34 -3.45 25.36
C GLU A 59 1.24 -2.83 26.23
N LEU A 60 0.35 -2.02 25.63
CA LEU A 60 -0.81 -1.47 26.34
C LEU A 60 -1.78 -2.56 26.83
N TYR A 61 -1.96 -3.59 26.02
CA TYR A 61 -2.76 -4.76 26.41
C TYR A 61 -2.11 -5.50 27.58
N TYR A 62 -0.80 -5.71 27.52
CA TYR A 62 -0.04 -6.35 28.60
C TYR A 62 -0.11 -5.56 29.90
N ASP A 63 0.01 -4.24 29.82
CA ASP A 63 -0.08 -3.35 31.00
C ASP A 63 -1.45 -3.47 31.69
N LYS A 64 -2.53 -3.61 30.91
CA LYS A 64 -3.89 -3.76 31.43
C LYS A 64 -4.20 -5.15 31.99
N TYR A 65 -3.75 -6.20 31.29
CA TYR A 65 -4.16 -7.58 31.58
C TYR A 65 -3.05 -8.48 32.16
N ASN A 66 -1.83 -7.97 32.23
CA ASN A 66 -0.61 -8.70 32.63
C ASN A 66 -0.38 -10.00 31.84
N ARG A 67 -0.85 -10.03 30.60
CA ARG A 67 -0.69 -11.12 29.62
C ARG A 67 -0.91 -10.58 28.21
N TYR A 68 -0.35 -11.26 27.22
CA TYR A 68 -0.64 -10.97 25.82
C TYR A 68 -1.94 -11.63 25.37
N PRO A 69 -2.62 -11.08 24.34
CA PRO A 69 -3.81 -11.69 23.78
C PRO A 69 -3.45 -13.03 23.14
N VAL A 70 -4.22 -14.07 23.48
CA VAL A 70 -4.11 -15.40 22.85
C VAL A 70 -5.19 -15.52 21.80
N SER A 71 -4.82 -16.07 20.65
CA SER A 71 -5.79 -16.39 19.61
C SER A 71 -6.71 -17.53 20.10
N PRO A 72 -8.01 -17.29 20.27
CA PRO A 72 -8.92 -18.33 20.72
C PRO A 72 -9.27 -19.36 19.66
N ASN A 73 -8.99 -19.08 18.39
CA ASN A 73 -9.37 -19.93 17.27
C ASN A 73 -8.21 -20.14 16.30
N TYR A 74 -7.81 -21.37 16.24
CA TYR A 74 -6.92 -21.99 15.27
C TYR A 74 -7.57 -22.10 13.89
N SER A 75 -8.10 -21.03 13.36
CA SER A 75 -8.73 -21.05 12.05
C SER A 75 -7.75 -20.45 11.04
N ALA A 76 -7.06 -21.32 10.34
CA ALA A 76 -6.27 -20.98 9.16
C ALA A 76 -7.17 -20.46 8.02
N SER A 77 -7.88 -19.38 8.28
CA SER A 77 -8.76 -18.74 7.30
C SER A 77 -7.99 -17.65 6.57
N GLY A 78 -7.33 -18.00 5.47
CA GLY A 78 -7.05 -17.03 4.43
C GLY A 78 -5.60 -16.78 4.06
N CYS A 79 -4.61 -17.02 4.91
CA CYS A 79 -3.21 -16.74 4.59
C CYS A 79 -2.35 -17.99 4.33
N GLY A 80 -2.94 -19.15 4.08
CA GLY A 80 -2.26 -20.32 3.51
C GLY A 80 -1.23 -21.03 4.39
N VAL A 81 -1.19 -20.77 5.70
CA VAL A 81 -0.25 -21.44 6.60
C VAL A 81 -0.96 -22.57 7.32
N SER A 82 -0.81 -23.77 6.76
CA SER A 82 -1.31 -25.04 7.30
C SER A 82 -0.40 -25.61 8.38
N ASN A 83 0.07 -24.83 9.35
CA ASN A 83 0.87 -25.35 10.44
C ASN A 83 0.34 -24.91 11.81
N SER A 84 0.09 -25.89 12.63
CA SER A 84 -0.61 -25.87 13.91
C SER A 84 0.06 -25.12 15.06
N HIS A 85 1.01 -24.23 14.82
CA HIS A 85 1.74 -23.50 15.85
C HIS A 85 1.90 -21.98 15.61
N LEU A 86 1.31 -21.44 14.56
CA LEU A 86 1.41 -20.01 14.27
C LEU A 86 0.20 -19.26 14.82
N VAL A 87 0.47 -18.32 15.70
CA VAL A 87 -0.54 -17.37 16.18
C VAL A 87 -1.01 -16.55 14.99
N ASP A 88 -2.29 -16.65 14.66
CA ASP A 88 -2.86 -15.87 13.58
C ASP A 88 -2.81 -14.38 13.92
N PHE A 89 -1.99 -13.62 13.19
CA PHE A 89 -1.84 -12.18 13.36
C PHE A 89 -3.18 -11.46 13.34
N GLU A 90 -4.08 -11.88 12.46
CA GLU A 90 -5.39 -11.22 12.29
C GLU A 90 -6.25 -11.37 13.55
N SER A 91 -6.25 -12.54 14.20
CA SER A 91 -7.03 -12.75 15.42
C SER A 91 -6.48 -11.99 16.62
N VAL A 92 -5.15 -11.89 16.74
CA VAL A 92 -4.50 -11.08 17.77
C VAL A 92 -4.79 -9.58 17.54
N ALA A 93 -4.64 -9.11 16.32
CA ALA A 93 -4.93 -7.71 15.96
C ALA A 93 -6.43 -7.39 16.18
N GLN A 94 -7.33 -8.34 15.88
CA GLN A 94 -8.76 -8.17 16.16
C GLN A 94 -9.07 -8.08 17.64
N ALA A 95 -8.37 -8.85 18.48
CA ALA A 95 -8.52 -8.74 19.94
C ALA A 95 -8.09 -7.36 20.44
N LEU A 96 -7.01 -6.80 19.89
CA LEU A 96 -6.56 -5.43 20.20
C LEU A 96 -7.55 -4.35 19.75
N VAL A 97 -8.20 -4.56 18.60
CA VAL A 97 -9.27 -3.67 18.11
C VAL A 97 -10.49 -3.72 19.01
N ASN A 98 -10.93 -4.91 19.43
CA ASN A 98 -12.08 -5.10 20.31
C ASN A 98 -11.89 -4.44 21.68
N GLU A 99 -10.64 -4.40 22.17
CA GLU A 99 -10.27 -3.74 23.43
C GLU A 99 -9.99 -2.23 23.27
N GLY A 100 -10.02 -1.71 22.06
CA GLY A 100 -9.81 -0.29 21.76
C GLY A 100 -8.35 0.16 21.76
N PHE A 101 -7.38 -0.77 21.80
CA PHE A 101 -5.94 -0.45 21.71
C PHE A 101 -5.48 -0.23 20.27
N LEU A 102 -6.25 -0.72 19.30
CA LEU A 102 -5.99 -0.55 17.88
C LEU A 102 -7.27 -0.06 17.19
N SER A 103 -7.16 0.86 16.24
CA SER A 103 -8.33 1.40 15.55
C SER A 103 -8.89 0.45 14.49
N GLN A 104 -8.03 -0.34 13.87
CA GLN A 104 -8.40 -1.34 12.85
C GLN A 104 -7.32 -2.39 12.71
N VAL A 105 -7.69 -3.57 12.21
CA VAL A 105 -6.73 -4.62 11.87
C VAL A 105 -5.90 -4.18 10.66
N PRO A 106 -4.55 -4.10 10.79
CA PRO A 106 -3.71 -3.74 9.66
C PRO A 106 -3.77 -4.81 8.56
N LYS A 107 -3.74 -4.37 7.31
CA LYS A 107 -3.70 -5.26 6.14
C LYS A 107 -2.42 -5.01 5.34
N ASP A 108 -1.75 -6.09 4.96
CA ASP A 108 -0.56 -6.00 4.10
C ASP A 108 -0.92 -5.29 2.78
N PRO A 109 -0.20 -4.23 2.39
CA PRO A 109 -0.44 -3.51 1.15
C PRO A 109 -0.09 -4.32 -0.12
N GLY A 110 0.52 -5.51 0.01
CA GLY A 110 0.89 -6.36 -1.12
C GLY A 110 -0.02 -7.57 -1.31
N SER A 111 -0.16 -8.40 -0.29
CA SER A 111 -0.89 -9.68 -0.34
C SER A 111 -2.19 -9.70 0.45
N GLY A 112 -2.46 -8.67 1.21
CA GLY A 112 -3.62 -8.60 2.10
C GLY A 112 -3.47 -9.32 3.44
N CYS A 113 -2.38 -10.07 3.64
CA CYS A 113 -2.09 -10.78 4.88
C CYS A 113 -0.70 -10.45 5.41
N TYR A 114 -0.59 -10.17 6.71
CA TYR A 114 0.69 -10.20 7.40
C TYR A 114 0.98 -11.64 7.85
N MET A 115 2.14 -12.15 7.44
CA MET A 115 2.71 -13.38 7.97
C MET A 115 3.72 -13.01 9.06
N LEU A 116 3.55 -13.60 10.21
CA LEU A 116 4.55 -13.59 11.29
C LEU A 116 5.35 -14.87 11.26
#